data_3c82ac7fc5d6faf20932be98ed2fe525
#
_entry.id   3c82ac7fc5d6faf20932be98ed2fe525
#
_cell.length_a   1.000
_cell.length_b   1.000
_cell.length_c   1.000
_cell.angle_alpha   90.00
_cell.angle_beta   90.00
_cell.angle_gamma   90.00
#
_symmetry.space_group_name_H-M   'P 1'
#
loop_
_entity.id
_entity.type
_entity.pdbx_description
1 polymer ?
#
loop_
_entity_poly.entity_id
_entity_poly.type
_entity_poly.pdbx_seq_one_letter_code
_entity_poly.pdbx_strand_id
1 'polypeptide(L)'
;VVSLAGSKGFVIQSRKGDFVFKPYMLVQTSANFNWYDDEGLDKAYNQDNVENSGFAIPNAILGFTGKAFNKVSFNLSINAAKSGGNLLQQAWFDVKFKEPLQLRVGKFKTPFSHAYLTTLGETLFPQLPTSLTTATIMPYVLNAVTPSMSTGFDLGVELHGVAKDKFGYEVGLFNGTGAAVNVANKTLSDDWHIPSLLYAGRLTYMPWGTMPSTQGNPNMLKQRKMLVGVSGSMNVESENESTNDARVGLEFAL
;
A
#
# COMPACT_ATOMS: atom_id res chain seq x y z
N VAL A 1 27.20 -13.66 13.68
CA VAL A 1 25.82 -13.78 13.22
C VAL A 1 25.04 -14.47 14.31
N VAL A 2 23.96 -13.89 14.74
CA VAL A 2 23.04 -14.46 15.75
C VAL A 2 21.71 -14.66 15.05
N SER A 3 21.19 -15.89 15.06
CA SER A 3 19.82 -16.20 14.65
C SER A 3 18.95 -16.36 15.89
N LEU A 4 17.81 -15.71 15.91
CA LEU A 4 16.81 -15.84 16.96
C LEU A 4 15.52 -16.35 16.32
N ALA A 5 14.99 -17.43 16.87
CA ALA A 5 13.64 -17.93 16.57
C ALA A 5 12.80 -17.86 17.84
N GLY A 6 11.57 -17.42 17.74
CA GLY A 6 10.67 -17.29 18.88
C GLY A 6 9.43 -16.48 18.53
N SER A 7 8.77 -15.90 19.51
CA SER A 7 7.55 -15.08 19.33
C SER A 7 7.71 -13.89 18.38
N LYS A 8 8.94 -13.49 18.07
CA LYS A 8 9.27 -12.42 17.11
C LYS A 8 9.59 -12.94 15.70
N GLY A 9 9.42 -14.23 15.46
CA GLY A 9 9.77 -14.88 14.20
C GLY A 9 11.27 -15.11 14.04
N PHE A 10 11.68 -15.45 12.81
CA PHE A 10 13.08 -15.70 12.49
C PHE A 10 13.81 -14.38 12.22
N VAL A 11 14.86 -14.10 12.97
CA VAL A 11 15.66 -12.88 12.87
C VAL A 11 17.14 -13.22 12.78
N ILE A 12 17.82 -12.70 11.77
CA ILE A 12 19.28 -12.74 11.66
C ILE A 12 19.80 -11.34 11.99
N GLN A 13 20.70 -11.24 12.95
CA GLN A 13 21.28 -9.94 13.32
C GLN A 13 22.77 -10.02 13.60
N SER A 14 23.47 -8.90 13.41
CA SER A 14 24.86 -8.75 13.83
C SER A 14 24.96 -8.73 15.35
N ARG A 15 26.15 -9.02 15.90
CA ARG A 15 26.37 -9.00 17.36
C ARG A 15 25.99 -7.67 18.01
N LYS A 16 26.25 -6.55 17.34
CA LYS A 16 25.96 -5.20 17.83
C LYS A 16 24.53 -4.75 17.52
N GLY A 17 23.75 -5.54 16.76
CA GLY A 17 22.41 -5.16 16.34
C GLY A 17 22.37 -4.12 15.22
N ASP A 18 23.53 -3.75 14.65
CA ASP A 18 23.62 -2.74 13.59
C ASP A 18 22.94 -3.20 12.28
N PHE A 19 22.91 -4.53 12.06
CA PHE A 19 22.23 -5.16 10.93
C PHE A 19 21.18 -6.12 11.45
N VAL A 20 19.99 -5.99 10.94
CA VAL A 20 18.85 -6.87 11.22
C VAL A 20 18.22 -7.29 9.91
N PHE A 21 17.98 -8.57 9.74
CA PHE A 21 17.35 -9.17 8.57
C PHE A 21 16.26 -10.12 9.04
N LYS A 22 15.05 -9.95 8.51
CA LYS A 22 13.87 -10.74 8.86
C LYS A 22 13.19 -11.22 7.59
N PRO A 23 13.28 -12.49 7.22
CA PRO A 23 12.40 -13.07 6.22
C PRO A 23 10.98 -13.18 6.79
N TYR A 24 9.99 -13.02 5.92
CA TYR A 24 8.60 -13.23 6.26
C TYR A 24 7.83 -13.85 5.09
N MET A 25 6.71 -14.47 5.41
CA MET A 25 5.81 -15.08 4.45
C MET A 25 4.37 -14.81 4.89
N LEU A 26 3.49 -14.56 3.94
CA LEU A 26 2.05 -14.48 4.12
C LEU A 26 1.37 -15.25 3.00
N VAL A 27 0.57 -16.24 3.36
CA VAL A 27 -0.31 -16.96 2.42
C VAL A 27 -1.74 -16.74 2.87
N GLN A 28 -2.56 -16.25 1.97
CA GLN A 28 -4.00 -16.11 2.18
C GLN A 28 -4.73 -17.06 1.25
N THR A 29 -5.70 -17.77 1.78
CA THR A 29 -6.60 -18.64 1.03
C THR A 29 -8.02 -18.12 1.15
N SER A 30 -8.81 -18.25 0.12
CA SER A 30 -10.24 -17.93 0.14
C SER A 30 -11.05 -19.06 -0.46
N ALA A 31 -12.29 -19.16 0.02
CA ALA A 31 -13.32 -19.99 -0.56
C ALA A 31 -14.52 -19.10 -0.85
N ASN A 32 -14.93 -19.04 -2.10
CA ASN A 32 -16.07 -18.26 -2.54
C ASN A 32 -17.15 -19.22 -3.03
N PHE A 33 -18.34 -19.05 -2.51
CA PHE A 33 -19.52 -19.79 -2.94
C PHE A 33 -20.59 -18.76 -3.30
N ASN A 34 -20.93 -18.69 -4.56
CA ASN A 34 -21.91 -17.76 -5.07
C ASN A 34 -23.17 -18.52 -5.46
N TRP A 35 -24.30 -18.09 -4.94
CA TRP A 35 -25.61 -18.57 -5.34
C TRP A 35 -26.32 -17.40 -6.04
N TYR A 36 -26.75 -17.63 -7.25
CA TYR A 36 -27.51 -16.66 -8.03
C TYR A 36 -28.93 -17.18 -8.25
N ASP A 37 -29.89 -16.29 -8.22
CA ASP A 37 -31.25 -16.60 -8.64
C ASP A 37 -31.30 -16.52 -10.18
N ASP A 38 -31.63 -17.65 -10.81
CA ASP A 38 -31.54 -17.83 -12.26
C ASP A 38 -32.33 -16.82 -13.08
N GLU A 39 -33.44 -16.27 -12.55
CA GLU A 39 -34.27 -15.33 -13.29
C GLU A 39 -33.64 -13.95 -13.53
N GLY A 40 -32.65 -13.55 -12.75
CA GLY A 40 -31.99 -12.25 -12.82
C GLY A 40 -30.81 -12.18 -13.78
N LEU A 41 -30.07 -13.28 -13.97
CA LEU A 41 -28.80 -13.32 -14.70
C LEU A 41 -28.98 -13.57 -16.20
N ASP A 42 -29.93 -14.42 -16.60
CA ASP A 42 -30.23 -14.70 -18.00
C ASP A 42 -30.61 -13.46 -18.81
N LYS A 43 -31.25 -12.48 -18.16
CA LYS A 43 -31.65 -11.21 -18.81
C LYS A 43 -30.51 -10.19 -18.89
N ALA A 44 -29.54 -10.22 -18.00
CA ALA A 44 -28.51 -9.19 -17.92
C ALA A 44 -27.25 -9.50 -18.74
N TYR A 45 -26.87 -10.76 -18.89
CA TYR A 45 -25.56 -11.14 -19.42
C TYR A 45 -25.57 -12.14 -20.57
N ASN A 46 -26.72 -12.71 -20.94
CA ASN A 46 -26.82 -13.71 -22.02
C ASN A 46 -25.78 -14.84 -21.89
N GLN A 47 -25.42 -15.22 -20.67
CA GLN A 47 -24.46 -16.27 -20.39
C GLN A 47 -25.07 -17.33 -19.48
N ASP A 48 -25.12 -18.54 -19.99
CA ASP A 48 -25.48 -19.71 -19.23
C ASP A 48 -24.48 -19.93 -18.08
N ASN A 49 -24.99 -19.90 -16.85
CA ASN A 49 -24.34 -20.39 -15.63
C ASN A 49 -22.93 -19.88 -15.34
N VAL A 50 -22.81 -18.71 -14.73
CA VAL A 50 -21.57 -18.27 -14.10
C VAL A 50 -21.61 -18.58 -12.60
N GLU A 51 -21.61 -19.83 -12.23
CA GLU A 51 -21.32 -20.26 -10.88
C GLU A 51 -19.82 -20.22 -10.62
N ASN A 52 -19.30 -19.07 -10.21
CA ASN A 52 -17.91 -18.93 -9.79
C ASN A 52 -17.75 -19.31 -8.31
N SER A 53 -17.93 -20.60 -8.01
CA SER A 53 -17.65 -21.14 -6.69
C SER A 53 -16.31 -21.87 -6.71
N GLY A 54 -15.46 -21.62 -5.70
CA GLY A 54 -14.17 -22.30 -5.64
C GLY A 54 -13.21 -21.74 -4.60
N PHE A 55 -12.03 -22.34 -4.61
CA PHE A 55 -10.93 -21.95 -3.75
C PHE A 55 -9.93 -21.12 -4.53
N ALA A 56 -9.34 -20.13 -3.87
CA ALA A 56 -8.31 -19.28 -4.46
C ALA A 56 -7.20 -18.96 -3.45
N ILE A 57 -6.03 -18.61 -3.97
CA ILE A 57 -4.92 -18.04 -3.21
C ILE A 57 -4.76 -16.58 -3.68
N PRO A 58 -5.48 -15.61 -3.08
CA PRO A 58 -5.39 -14.23 -3.50
C PRO A 58 -4.01 -13.60 -3.27
N ASN A 59 -3.29 -14.07 -2.25
CA ASN A 59 -1.96 -13.59 -1.93
C ASN A 59 -1.04 -14.72 -1.44
N ALA A 60 0.17 -14.77 -2.00
CA ALA A 60 1.28 -15.63 -1.58
C ALA A 60 2.54 -14.77 -1.57
N ILE A 61 2.78 -14.07 -0.45
CA ILE A 61 3.83 -13.07 -0.32
C ILE A 61 5.04 -13.70 0.34
N LEU A 62 6.20 -13.53 -0.28
CA LEU A 62 7.50 -13.83 0.27
C LEU A 62 8.32 -12.55 0.32
N GLY A 63 8.97 -12.27 1.43
CA GLY A 63 9.71 -11.03 1.56
C GLY A 63 10.77 -11.03 2.64
N PHE A 64 11.54 -9.94 2.61
CA PHE A 64 12.59 -9.64 3.56
C PHE A 64 12.42 -8.20 4.03
N THR A 65 12.50 -7.98 5.32
CA THR A 65 12.62 -6.64 5.89
C THR A 65 13.82 -6.57 6.80
N GLY A 66 14.36 -5.39 6.97
CA GLY A 66 15.52 -5.25 7.83
C GLY A 66 15.92 -3.82 8.10
N LYS A 67 17.05 -3.72 8.80
CA LYS A 67 17.69 -2.44 9.14
C LYS A 67 19.20 -2.57 8.97
N ALA A 68 19.83 -1.49 8.53
CA ALA A 68 21.27 -1.33 8.46
C ALA A 68 21.66 -0.05 9.19
N PHE A 69 22.71 -0.15 10.06
CA PHE A 69 23.27 0.96 10.84
C PHE A 69 22.24 1.76 11.67
N ASN A 70 21.11 1.17 12.03
CA ASN A 70 19.99 1.82 12.71
C ASN A 70 19.44 3.07 12.00
N LYS A 71 19.86 3.34 10.77
CA LYS A 71 19.49 4.51 9.97
C LYS A 71 18.76 4.16 8.69
N VAL A 72 19.04 3.01 8.11
CA VAL A 72 18.44 2.58 6.86
C VAL A 72 17.55 1.39 7.14
N SER A 73 16.27 1.50 6.83
CA SER A 73 15.34 0.37 6.81
C SER A 73 15.10 -0.04 5.36
N PHE A 74 14.76 -1.30 5.11
CA PHE A 74 14.44 -1.78 3.78
C PHE A 74 13.38 -2.86 3.81
N ASN A 75 12.69 -3.02 2.70
CA ASN A 75 11.79 -4.13 2.44
C ASN A 75 11.89 -4.54 0.97
N LEU A 76 11.91 -5.83 0.74
CA LEU A 76 11.75 -6.43 -0.57
C LEU A 76 10.75 -7.56 -0.45
N SER A 77 9.69 -7.53 -1.26
CA SER A 77 8.71 -8.61 -1.30
C SER A 77 8.14 -8.85 -2.68
N ILE A 78 7.86 -10.12 -2.95
CA ILE A 78 7.13 -10.57 -4.12
C ILE A 78 5.82 -11.20 -3.71
N ASN A 79 4.81 -11.12 -4.57
CA ASN A 79 3.56 -11.83 -4.42
C ASN A 79 3.42 -12.88 -5.52
N ALA A 80 3.72 -14.13 -5.20
CA ALA A 80 3.73 -15.24 -6.16
C ALA A 80 2.33 -15.58 -6.72
N ALA A 81 1.25 -15.08 -6.11
CA ALA A 81 -0.11 -15.19 -6.64
C ALA A 81 -0.43 -14.16 -7.73
N LYS A 82 0.50 -13.27 -8.04
CA LYS A 82 0.35 -12.21 -9.06
C LYS A 82 1.34 -12.42 -10.20
N SER A 83 1.09 -11.77 -11.33
CA SER A 83 1.94 -11.84 -12.52
C SER A 83 2.33 -10.45 -13.02
N GLY A 84 3.27 -10.39 -13.95
CA GLY A 84 3.74 -9.16 -14.56
C GLY A 84 4.33 -8.18 -13.53
N GLY A 85 4.07 -6.91 -13.68
CA GLY A 85 4.54 -5.85 -12.79
C GLY A 85 4.04 -5.96 -11.34
N ASN A 86 3.00 -6.74 -11.11
CA ASN A 86 2.42 -6.98 -9.79
C ASN A 86 3.16 -8.06 -8.99
N LEU A 87 4.01 -8.85 -9.61
CA LEU A 87 4.85 -9.83 -8.94
C LEU A 87 5.73 -9.15 -7.88
N LEU A 88 6.43 -8.07 -8.24
CA LEU A 88 7.17 -7.26 -7.28
C LEU A 88 6.20 -6.38 -6.49
N GLN A 89 5.89 -6.77 -5.26
CA GLN A 89 4.94 -6.04 -4.43
C GLN A 89 5.58 -4.80 -3.79
N GLN A 90 6.72 -4.97 -3.15
CA GLN A 90 7.47 -3.87 -2.53
C GLN A 90 8.97 -4.03 -2.79
N ALA A 91 9.63 -2.92 -3.00
CA ALA A 91 11.10 -2.84 -3.06
C ALA A 91 11.51 -1.42 -2.70
N TRP A 92 11.84 -1.17 -1.44
CA TRP A 92 12.16 0.17 -0.98
C TRP A 92 13.25 0.16 0.10
N PHE A 93 13.91 1.28 0.22
CA PHE A 93 14.73 1.64 1.36
C PHE A 93 14.28 2.99 1.92
N ASP A 94 14.50 3.16 3.22
CA ASP A 94 14.05 4.31 4.00
C ASP A 94 15.21 4.79 4.87
N VAL A 95 15.63 6.01 4.66
CA VAL A 95 16.75 6.62 5.38
C VAL A 95 16.22 7.54 6.45
N LYS A 96 16.51 7.22 7.70
CA LYS A 96 16.15 8.00 8.87
C LYS A 96 17.23 8.98 9.21
N PHE A 97 17.03 10.26 8.95
CA PHE A 97 17.90 11.35 9.42
C PHE A 97 17.59 11.71 10.88
N LYS A 98 16.30 11.88 11.17
CA LYS A 98 15.71 12.13 12.50
C LYS A 98 14.31 11.53 12.52
N GLU A 99 13.67 11.39 13.71
CA GLU A 99 12.28 10.94 13.78
C GLU A 99 11.30 11.74 12.90
N PRO A 100 11.37 13.08 12.90
CA PRO A 100 10.50 13.88 12.06
C PRO A 100 10.99 14.04 10.61
N LEU A 101 12.08 13.40 10.20
CA LEU A 101 12.64 13.54 8.85
C LEU A 101 13.23 12.23 8.35
N GLN A 102 12.50 11.57 7.50
CA GLN A 102 12.85 10.30 6.87
C GLN A 102 12.56 10.36 5.37
N LEU A 103 13.37 9.68 4.59
CA LEU A 103 13.24 9.64 3.12
C LEU A 103 13.13 8.19 2.68
N ARG A 104 12.02 7.85 2.04
CA ARG A 104 11.77 6.55 1.43
C ARG A 104 11.85 6.63 -0.08
N VAL A 105 12.50 5.66 -0.69
CA VAL A 105 12.66 5.56 -2.14
C VAL A 105 12.41 4.12 -2.57
N GLY A 106 11.68 3.93 -3.66
CA GLY A 106 11.40 2.62 -4.23
C GLY A 106 9.93 2.39 -4.52
N LYS A 107 9.52 1.13 -4.56
CA LYS A 107 8.13 0.72 -4.75
C LYS A 107 7.48 0.42 -3.41
N PHE A 108 6.47 1.21 -3.05
CA PHE A 108 5.71 1.08 -1.80
C PHE A 108 4.30 1.65 -1.96
N LYS A 109 3.46 1.51 -0.94
CA LYS A 109 2.11 2.07 -0.96
C LYS A 109 2.14 3.60 -0.94
N THR A 110 1.38 4.21 -1.83
CA THR A 110 1.17 5.67 -1.82
C THR A 110 0.49 6.13 -0.52
N PRO A 111 0.86 7.29 0.04
CA PRO A 111 0.34 7.76 1.32
C PRO A 111 -1.11 8.26 1.20
N PHE A 112 -2.05 7.33 1.30
CA PHE A 112 -3.48 7.63 1.24
C PHE A 112 -4.24 6.73 2.18
N SER A 113 -4.91 7.25 3.16
CA SER A 113 -5.72 6.60 4.21
C SER A 113 -5.02 5.52 5.07
N HIS A 114 -5.34 5.51 6.35
CA HIS A 114 -4.82 4.53 7.32
C HIS A 114 -5.21 3.09 6.95
N ALA A 115 -6.47 2.89 6.59
CA ALA A 115 -6.97 1.56 6.25
C ALA A 115 -6.28 0.97 5.02
N TYR A 116 -5.96 1.80 4.02
CA TYR A 116 -5.22 1.39 2.85
C TYR A 116 -3.75 1.06 3.15
N LEU A 117 -3.10 1.86 4.00
CA LEU A 117 -1.71 1.66 4.39
C LEU A 117 -1.50 0.43 5.28
N THR A 118 -2.56 -0.06 5.94
CA THR A 118 -2.49 -1.28 6.74
C THR A 118 -2.00 -2.46 5.90
N THR A 119 -1.06 -3.22 6.44
CA THR A 119 -0.52 -4.39 5.74
C THR A 119 -1.53 -5.54 5.72
N LEU A 120 -1.50 -6.37 4.67
CA LEU A 120 -2.43 -7.50 4.53
C LEU A 120 -2.38 -8.49 5.69
N GLY A 121 -1.22 -8.63 6.35
CA GLY A 121 -1.07 -9.50 7.52
C GLY A 121 -1.65 -8.92 8.81
N GLU A 122 -2.04 -7.64 8.80
CA GLU A 122 -2.57 -6.92 9.95
C GLU A 122 -4.02 -6.46 9.73
N THR A 123 -4.65 -6.92 8.64
CA THR A 123 -6.07 -6.74 8.37
C THR A 123 -6.90 -7.83 9.02
N LEU A 124 -8.10 -7.50 9.47
CA LEU A 124 -9.06 -8.47 10.03
C LEU A 124 -9.66 -9.38 8.95
N PHE A 125 -9.72 -8.90 7.73
CA PHE A 125 -10.25 -9.64 6.58
C PHE A 125 -9.16 -9.80 5.51
N PRO A 126 -9.20 -10.90 4.75
CA PRO A 126 -8.19 -11.18 3.72
C PRO A 126 -8.22 -10.19 2.54
N GLN A 127 -9.28 -9.43 2.40
CA GLN A 127 -9.43 -8.38 1.39
C GLN A 127 -9.82 -7.06 2.05
N LEU A 128 -9.28 -5.97 1.50
CA LEU A 128 -9.75 -4.64 1.86
C LEU A 128 -11.20 -4.46 1.39
N PRO A 129 -12.02 -3.67 2.11
CA PRO A 129 -13.37 -3.34 1.66
C PRO A 129 -13.38 -2.82 0.23
N THR A 130 -14.36 -3.24 -0.55
CA THR A 130 -14.49 -2.85 -1.98
C THR A 130 -14.52 -1.34 -2.15
N SER A 131 -15.14 -0.61 -1.22
CA SER A 131 -15.15 0.85 -1.21
C SER A 131 -13.75 1.47 -1.14
N LEU A 132 -12.82 0.85 -0.40
CA LEU A 132 -11.42 1.29 -0.34
C LEU A 132 -10.66 0.89 -1.60
N THR A 133 -10.87 -0.30 -2.12
CA THR A 133 -10.20 -0.75 -3.34
C THR A 133 -10.70 0.01 -4.56
N THR A 134 -11.99 0.24 -4.66
CA THR A 134 -12.57 0.99 -5.79
C THR A 134 -12.27 2.48 -5.70
N ALA A 135 -12.38 3.08 -4.51
CA ALA A 135 -12.19 4.51 -4.35
C ALA A 135 -10.73 4.96 -4.30
N THR A 136 -9.83 4.09 -3.82
CA THR A 136 -8.41 4.44 -3.61
C THR A 136 -7.46 3.75 -4.58
N ILE A 137 -7.81 2.59 -5.09
CA ILE A 137 -6.93 1.74 -5.90
C ILE A 137 -7.35 1.77 -7.37
N MET A 138 -8.65 1.88 -7.64
CA MET A 138 -9.17 2.02 -8.99
C MET A 138 -9.66 3.44 -9.22
N PRO A 139 -8.94 4.27 -9.97
CA PRO A 139 -9.54 5.43 -10.57
C PRO A 139 -10.70 4.97 -11.45
N TYR A 140 -11.67 5.80 -11.58
CA TYR A 140 -12.86 5.56 -12.38
C TYR A 140 -12.44 5.32 -13.83
N VAL A 141 -12.37 4.06 -14.24
CA VAL A 141 -11.98 3.70 -15.59
C VAL A 141 -13.20 3.78 -16.47
N LEU A 142 -13.41 4.90 -17.08
CA LEU A 142 -14.35 5.06 -18.19
C LEU A 142 -13.63 4.91 -19.52
N ASN A 143 -12.64 4.27 -19.71
CA ASN A 143 -11.98 3.84 -20.96
C ASN A 143 -10.52 3.43 -20.69
N ALA A 144 -10.32 2.18 -20.33
CA ALA A 144 -9.19 1.34 -20.73
C ALA A 144 -7.75 1.89 -20.60
N VAL A 145 -7.51 2.94 -19.82
CA VAL A 145 -6.16 3.34 -19.47
C VAL A 145 -5.85 2.77 -18.11
N THR A 146 -4.73 2.11 -17.98
CA THR A 146 -4.30 1.43 -16.76
C THR A 146 -4.47 2.33 -15.54
N PRO A 147 -5.28 1.93 -14.56
CA PRO A 147 -5.50 2.76 -13.38
C PRO A 147 -4.20 2.95 -12.62
N SER A 148 -3.78 4.17 -12.48
CA SER A 148 -2.53 4.57 -11.82
C SER A 148 -2.39 4.06 -10.39
N MET A 149 -3.50 3.74 -9.73
CA MET A 149 -3.52 3.28 -8.34
C MET A 149 -4.05 1.85 -8.18
N SER A 150 -4.10 1.05 -9.25
CA SER A 150 -4.77 -0.27 -9.25
C SER A 150 -4.22 -1.28 -8.25
N THR A 151 -2.96 -1.17 -7.87
CA THR A 151 -2.33 -2.08 -6.89
C THR A 151 -2.00 -1.43 -5.57
N GLY A 152 -2.08 -0.12 -5.52
CA GLY A 152 -1.70 0.69 -4.38
C GLY A 152 -0.22 0.72 -4.05
N PHE A 153 0.59 0.03 -4.83
CA PHE A 153 2.04 0.09 -4.76
C PHE A 153 2.57 0.78 -6.00
N ASP A 154 3.34 1.83 -5.82
CA ASP A 154 3.91 2.57 -6.93
C ASP A 154 5.38 2.90 -6.67
N LEU A 155 6.12 3.17 -7.72
CA LEU A 155 7.52 3.56 -7.65
C LEU A 155 7.61 5.06 -7.42
N GLY A 156 8.31 5.46 -6.38
CA GLY A 156 8.40 6.87 -6.03
C GLY A 156 9.39 7.22 -4.93
N VAL A 157 9.28 8.45 -4.50
CA VAL A 157 10.05 9.05 -3.41
C VAL A 157 9.08 9.70 -2.44
N GLU A 158 9.29 9.49 -1.16
CA GLU A 158 8.44 10.01 -0.09
C GLU A 158 9.28 10.60 1.03
N LEU A 159 8.96 11.81 1.41
CA LEU A 159 9.43 12.43 2.64
C LEU A 159 8.38 12.25 3.72
N HIS A 160 8.77 11.68 4.85
CA HIS A 160 7.83 11.40 5.93
C HIS A 160 8.47 11.53 7.31
N GLY A 161 7.63 11.54 8.31
CA GLY A 161 8.09 11.56 9.69
C GLY A 161 6.98 11.79 10.69
N VAL A 162 7.37 11.68 11.98
CA VAL A 162 6.48 11.94 13.10
C VAL A 162 7.13 12.94 14.03
N ALA A 163 6.45 14.04 14.29
CA ALA A 163 6.88 15.07 15.23
C ALA A 163 6.16 14.91 16.56
N LYS A 164 6.94 14.93 17.68
CA LYS A 164 6.43 14.87 19.05
C LYS A 164 5.52 13.67 19.33
N ASP A 165 5.71 12.55 18.61
CA ASP A 165 4.88 11.34 18.69
C ASP A 165 3.37 11.56 18.43
N LYS A 166 3.00 12.69 17.85
CA LYS A 166 1.60 13.10 17.65
C LYS A 166 1.26 13.55 16.24
N PHE A 167 2.19 14.19 15.56
CA PHE A 167 1.94 14.75 14.23
C PHE A 167 2.72 13.97 13.19
N GLY A 168 2.02 13.20 12.38
CA GLY A 168 2.60 12.50 11.25
C GLY A 168 2.38 13.26 9.95
N TYR A 169 3.35 13.17 9.05
CA TYR A 169 3.21 13.64 7.68
C TYR A 169 3.89 12.68 6.71
N GLU A 170 3.34 12.58 5.54
CA GLU A 170 3.84 11.80 4.42
C GLU A 170 3.57 12.60 3.15
N VAL A 171 4.59 12.91 2.36
CA VAL A 171 4.47 13.64 1.08
C VAL A 171 5.36 12.97 0.07
N GLY A 172 4.81 12.58 -1.07
CA GLY A 172 5.54 11.80 -2.06
C GLY A 172 5.19 12.12 -3.49
N LEU A 173 6.12 11.74 -4.36
CA LEU A 173 6.03 11.79 -5.80
C LEU A 173 6.19 10.36 -6.32
N PHE A 174 5.27 9.93 -7.18
CA PHE A 174 5.22 8.56 -7.71
C PHE A 174 5.02 8.58 -9.22
N ASN A 175 5.34 7.48 -9.87
CA ASN A 175 5.16 7.37 -11.31
C ASN A 175 3.69 7.52 -11.77
N GLY A 176 2.72 7.17 -10.90
CA GLY A 176 1.31 7.23 -11.26
C GLY A 176 0.84 6.08 -12.17
N THR A 177 1.69 5.10 -12.42
CA THR A 177 1.40 3.94 -13.29
C THR A 177 0.96 2.69 -12.52
N GLY A 178 0.94 2.78 -11.20
CA GLY A 178 0.46 1.72 -10.31
C GLY A 178 1.33 0.47 -10.38
N ALA A 179 0.79 -0.60 -10.93
CA ALA A 179 1.43 -1.92 -10.94
C ALA A 179 2.68 -2.02 -11.82
N ALA A 180 2.86 -1.13 -12.78
CA ALA A 180 3.95 -1.23 -13.73
C ALA A 180 5.27 -0.81 -13.09
N VAL A 181 6.21 -1.73 -13.04
CA VAL A 181 7.58 -1.45 -12.55
C VAL A 181 8.38 -0.85 -13.71
N ASN A 182 9.16 0.19 -13.44
CA ASN A 182 10.05 0.86 -14.38
C ASN A 182 9.37 1.50 -15.61
N VAL A 183 8.07 1.71 -15.55
CA VAL A 183 7.37 2.49 -16.56
C VAL A 183 7.30 3.93 -16.05
N ALA A 184 7.95 4.83 -16.75
CA ALA A 184 7.78 6.26 -16.51
C ALA A 184 6.38 6.67 -16.97
N ASN A 185 5.77 7.60 -16.28
CA ASN A 185 4.60 8.28 -16.81
C ASN A 185 4.98 9.01 -18.09
N LYS A 186 4.06 9.08 -19.03
CA LYS A 186 4.37 9.54 -20.38
C LYS A 186 4.90 10.99 -20.41
N THR A 187 5.71 11.22 -21.39
CA THR A 187 6.44 12.40 -21.83
C THR A 187 6.02 13.75 -21.27
N LEU A 188 7.01 14.47 -20.77
CA LEU A 188 6.95 15.93 -20.57
C LEU A 188 6.46 16.58 -21.87
N SER A 189 5.36 17.30 -21.84
CA SER A 189 5.01 18.22 -22.92
C SER A 189 6.05 19.34 -22.96
N ASP A 190 6.31 19.90 -24.15
CA ASP A 190 7.29 20.97 -24.36
C ASP A 190 7.00 22.26 -23.57
N ASP A 191 5.82 22.36 -22.98
CA ASP A 191 5.45 23.47 -22.12
C ASP A 191 5.79 23.17 -20.65
N TRP A 192 6.38 24.11 -19.99
CA TRP A 192 6.80 24.07 -18.56
C TRP A 192 5.63 23.83 -17.59
N HIS A 193 5.03 22.66 -17.67
CA HIS A 193 3.95 22.24 -16.78
C HIS A 193 4.46 21.26 -15.72
N ILE A 194 3.67 21.08 -14.71
CA ILE A 194 3.92 20.11 -13.64
C ILE A 194 4.22 18.74 -14.26
N PRO A 195 5.32 18.06 -13.86
CA PRO A 195 5.62 16.72 -14.37
C PRO A 195 4.44 15.78 -14.24
N SER A 196 4.22 14.93 -15.25
CA SER A 196 3.21 13.88 -15.25
C SER A 196 3.54 12.80 -14.23
N LEU A 197 3.20 13.06 -12.97
CA LEU A 197 3.45 12.21 -11.82
C LEU A 197 2.20 12.14 -10.93
N LEU A 198 2.17 11.14 -10.07
CA LEU A 198 1.23 11.08 -8.97
C LEU A 198 1.82 11.83 -7.76
N TYR A 199 1.15 12.87 -7.35
CA TYR A 199 1.43 13.64 -6.14
C TYR A 199 0.55 13.11 -5.03
N ALA A 200 1.10 12.73 -3.92
CA ALA A 200 0.31 12.22 -2.80
C ALA A 200 0.81 12.78 -1.48
N GLY A 201 -0.11 13.05 -0.57
CA GLY A 201 0.23 13.55 0.75
C GLY A 201 -0.80 13.15 1.80
N ARG A 202 -0.34 13.03 3.04
CA ARG A 202 -1.14 12.65 4.18
C ARG A 202 -0.64 13.36 5.43
N LEU A 203 -1.56 13.89 6.21
CA LEU A 203 -1.30 14.50 7.52
C LEU A 203 -2.13 13.80 8.58
N THR A 204 -1.51 13.48 9.71
CA THR A 204 -2.18 12.77 10.80
C THR A 204 -1.93 13.44 12.15
N TYR A 205 -2.94 13.42 12.99
CA TYR A 205 -2.85 13.82 14.38
C TYR A 205 -3.22 12.65 15.29
N MET A 206 -2.33 12.32 16.20
CA MET A 206 -2.41 11.18 17.11
C MET A 206 -2.27 11.66 18.56
N PRO A 207 -3.35 12.17 19.20
CA PRO A 207 -3.29 12.81 20.51
C PRO A 207 -2.73 11.91 21.60
N TRP A 208 -2.93 10.60 21.49
CA TRP A 208 -2.51 9.61 22.48
C TRP A 208 -1.24 8.83 22.07
N GLY A 209 -0.41 9.45 21.24
CA GLY A 209 0.82 8.87 20.71
C GLY A 209 0.57 8.05 19.43
N THR A 210 1.65 7.65 18.78
CA THR A 210 1.63 6.97 17.49
C THR A 210 0.68 5.76 17.49
N MET A 211 -0.15 5.68 16.46
CA MET A 211 -1.06 4.57 16.22
C MET A 211 -0.41 3.56 15.28
N PRO A 212 -0.41 2.26 15.61
CA PRO A 212 0.07 1.24 14.68
C PRO A 212 -0.86 1.11 13.47
N SER A 213 -0.30 0.77 12.31
CA SER A 213 -1.07 0.54 11.07
C SER A 213 -1.67 -0.88 11.08
N THR A 214 -2.55 -1.16 12.05
CA THR A 214 -3.23 -2.45 12.21
C THR A 214 -4.74 -2.24 12.26
N GLN A 215 -5.49 -3.21 11.78
CA GLN A 215 -6.94 -3.25 12.02
C GLN A 215 -7.22 -3.98 13.35
N GLY A 216 -8.03 -3.35 14.18
CA GLY A 216 -8.28 -3.86 15.53
C GLY A 216 -7.07 -3.69 16.46
N ASN A 217 -6.97 -4.55 17.46
CA ASN A 217 -5.90 -4.54 18.44
C ASN A 217 -5.21 -5.92 18.57
N PRO A 218 -4.56 -6.42 17.51
CA PRO A 218 -3.95 -7.76 17.51
C PRO A 218 -2.82 -7.89 18.53
N ASN A 219 -2.19 -6.80 18.92
CA ASN A 219 -1.11 -6.77 19.89
C ASN A 219 -1.60 -6.58 21.35
N MET A 220 -2.92 -6.59 21.58
CA MET A 220 -3.55 -6.39 22.90
C MET A 220 -2.99 -5.16 23.64
N LEU A 221 -2.84 -4.06 22.91
CA LEU A 221 -2.38 -2.80 23.50
C LEU A 221 -3.35 -2.38 24.61
N LYS A 222 -2.83 -2.15 25.80
CA LYS A 222 -3.62 -1.72 26.96
C LYS A 222 -4.04 -0.25 26.88
N GLN A 223 -3.36 0.53 26.06
CA GLN A 223 -3.60 1.96 25.91
C GLN A 223 -4.50 2.21 24.69
N ARG A 224 -5.50 3.05 24.89
CA ARG A 224 -6.31 3.57 23.78
C ARG A 224 -5.43 4.41 22.88
N LYS A 225 -5.66 4.30 21.57
CA LYS A 225 -5.00 5.09 20.55
C LYS A 225 -6.07 5.78 19.71
N MET A 226 -5.74 6.92 19.15
CA MET A 226 -6.63 7.69 18.30
C MET A 226 -5.81 8.32 17.18
N LEU A 227 -6.35 8.29 15.98
CA LEU A 227 -5.80 8.96 14.81
C LEU A 227 -6.91 9.72 14.10
N VAL A 228 -6.63 10.95 13.75
CA VAL A 228 -7.41 11.77 12.82
C VAL A 228 -6.47 12.21 11.72
N GLY A 229 -6.89 12.11 10.47
CA GLY A 229 -6.02 12.48 9.37
C GLY A 229 -6.78 12.96 8.15
N VAL A 230 -6.02 13.59 7.27
CA VAL A 230 -6.42 13.99 5.93
C VAL A 230 -5.38 13.50 4.94
N SER A 231 -5.84 12.98 3.83
CA SER A 231 -4.99 12.58 2.72
C SER A 231 -5.50 13.16 1.41
N GLY A 232 -4.58 13.38 0.49
CA GLY A 232 -4.88 13.85 -0.86
C GLY A 232 -3.94 13.22 -1.87
N SER A 233 -4.43 13.00 -3.07
CA SER A 233 -3.62 12.58 -4.20
C SER A 233 -4.10 13.24 -5.47
N MET A 234 -3.17 13.51 -6.37
CA MET A 234 -3.44 14.04 -7.70
C MET A 234 -2.52 13.35 -8.70
N ASN A 235 -3.11 12.61 -9.63
CA ASN A 235 -2.38 12.04 -10.75
C ASN A 235 -2.51 12.96 -11.95
N VAL A 236 -1.38 13.45 -12.43
CA VAL A 236 -1.31 14.39 -13.56
C VAL A 236 -0.90 13.62 -14.81
N GLU A 237 -1.75 13.62 -15.82
CA GLU A 237 -1.46 13.01 -17.11
C GLU A 237 -1.26 14.10 -18.17
N SER A 238 -0.13 14.05 -18.89
CA SER A 238 0.28 15.12 -19.81
C SER A 238 -0.49 15.19 -21.11
N GLU A 239 -1.11 14.10 -21.55
CA GLU A 239 -1.77 14.02 -22.87
C GLU A 239 -3.28 14.24 -22.84
N ASN A 240 -3.89 14.21 -21.67
CA ASN A 240 -5.34 14.34 -21.50
C ASN A 240 -5.67 15.00 -20.18
N GLU A 241 -5.81 16.31 -20.17
CA GLU A 241 -6.25 17.04 -18.97
C GLU A 241 -7.59 16.54 -18.41
N SER A 242 -8.40 15.88 -19.25
CA SER A 242 -9.67 15.28 -18.84
C SER A 242 -9.52 14.00 -18.00
N THR A 243 -8.32 13.44 -17.88
CA THR A 243 -8.04 12.20 -17.13
C THR A 243 -7.28 12.44 -15.84
N ASN A 244 -7.01 13.69 -15.47
CA ASN A 244 -6.44 14.01 -14.17
C ASN A 244 -7.35 13.51 -13.05
N ASP A 245 -6.81 12.66 -12.19
CA ASP A 245 -7.52 12.07 -11.04
C ASP A 245 -7.04 12.74 -9.76
N ALA A 246 -7.95 13.44 -9.09
CA ALA A 246 -7.70 14.08 -7.81
C ALA A 246 -8.62 13.50 -6.73
N ARG A 247 -8.05 13.16 -5.57
CA ARG A 247 -8.77 12.55 -4.46
C ARG A 247 -8.41 13.20 -3.15
N VAL A 248 -9.41 13.29 -2.28
CA VAL A 248 -9.24 13.71 -0.89
C VAL A 248 -9.89 12.68 0.01
N GLY A 249 -9.21 12.32 1.09
CA GLY A 249 -9.69 11.40 2.11
C GLY A 249 -9.62 12.01 3.49
N LEU A 250 -10.64 11.77 4.29
CA LEU A 250 -10.65 12.00 5.73
C LEU A 250 -10.61 10.66 6.45
N GLU A 251 -9.88 10.58 7.53
CA GLU A 251 -9.72 9.34 8.26
C GLU A 251 -9.83 9.53 9.77
N PHE A 252 -10.42 8.53 10.40
CA PHE A 252 -10.55 8.44 11.84
C PHE A 252 -10.35 6.99 12.25
N ALA A 253 -9.52 6.75 13.28
CA ALA A 253 -9.31 5.43 13.86
C ALA A 253 -9.18 5.54 15.40
N LEU A 254 -9.72 4.53 16.10
CA LEU A 254 -9.68 4.37 17.56
C LEU A 254 -9.18 2.98 17.92
#